data_9ec841fbcf0815648a220c1579f6c09e
#
_entry.id   9ec841fbcf0815648a220c1579f6c09e
#
_cell.length_a   1.000
_cell.length_b   1.000
_cell.length_c   1.000
_cell.angle_alpha   90.00
_cell.angle_beta   90.00
_cell.angle_gamma   90.00
#
_symmetry.space_group_name_H-M   'P 1'
#
loop_
_entity.id
_entity.type
_entity.pdbx_description
1 polymer ?
#
loop_
_entity_poly.entity_id
_entity_poly.type
_entity_poly.pdbx_seq_one_letter_code
_entity_poly.pdbx_strand_id
1 'polypeptide(L)'
;MKDAKLFLVSAPSGAGKSSLIDAVLAKANKSNLPLELSISYTTRTPRKGESNANEYFFISNEDFLGKKDSNFFLECAEVHGNLYGTSVDFVESKLSLGVNLILEIDVQGFRQIDDLSINYESIFILPP
;
A
#
# COMPACT_ATOMS: atom_id res chain seq x y z
N MET A 1 -16.51 13.54 12.58
CA MET A 1 -15.59 13.15 11.54
C MET A 1 -14.73 11.97 12.00
N LYS A 2 -14.67 10.92 11.22
CA LYS A 2 -13.90 9.75 11.60
C LYS A 2 -12.42 9.95 11.30
N ASP A 3 -11.58 9.56 12.23
CA ASP A 3 -10.14 9.60 12.05
C ASP A 3 -9.68 8.29 11.42
N ALA A 4 -9.79 8.21 10.09
CA ALA A 4 -9.28 7.05 9.36
C ALA A 4 -7.76 7.05 9.39
N LYS A 5 -7.18 5.86 9.45
CA LYS A 5 -5.73 5.70 9.56
C LYS A 5 -5.15 4.84 8.43
N LEU A 6 -3.90 5.11 8.13
CA LEU A 6 -3.08 4.29 7.27
C LEU A 6 -2.31 3.30 8.16
N PHE A 7 -2.48 2.01 7.90
CA PHE A 7 -1.76 0.96 8.62
C PHE A 7 -0.64 0.43 7.74
N LEU A 8 0.60 0.64 8.19
CA LEU A 8 1.78 0.18 7.47
C LEU A 8 2.16 -1.20 7.99
N VAL A 9 2.13 -2.20 7.12
CA VAL A 9 2.42 -3.58 7.51
C VAL A 9 3.70 -4.04 6.83
N SER A 10 4.65 -4.48 7.62
CA SER A 10 5.93 -4.98 7.12
C SER A 10 6.24 -6.33 7.75
N ALA A 11 6.79 -7.25 6.96
CA ALA A 11 7.17 -8.57 7.43
C ALA A 11 8.22 -9.16 6.51
N PRO A 12 9.11 -10.02 7.04
CA PRO A 12 10.01 -10.76 6.16
C PRO A 12 9.23 -11.77 5.31
N SER A 13 9.80 -12.16 4.18
CA SER A 13 9.21 -13.16 3.31
C SER A 13 8.93 -14.45 4.08
N GLY A 14 7.77 -15.03 3.85
CA GLY A 14 7.40 -16.29 4.49
C GLY A 14 6.85 -16.17 5.90
N ALA A 15 6.62 -14.95 6.40
CA ALA A 15 6.07 -14.74 7.74
C ALA A 15 4.53 -14.85 7.80
N GLY A 16 3.87 -15.15 6.68
CA GLY A 16 2.41 -15.28 6.65
C GLY A 16 1.66 -13.96 6.51
N LYS A 17 2.31 -12.93 6.02
CA LYS A 17 1.73 -11.59 5.91
C LYS A 17 0.45 -11.55 5.09
N SER A 18 0.45 -12.16 3.91
CA SER A 18 -0.72 -12.14 3.02
C SER A 18 -1.93 -12.81 3.65
N SER A 19 -1.74 -13.96 4.29
CA SER A 19 -2.82 -14.69 4.95
C SER A 19 -3.41 -13.89 6.10
N LEU A 20 -2.56 -13.22 6.86
CA LEU A 20 -3.01 -12.39 7.98
C LEU A 20 -3.82 -11.19 7.49
N ILE A 21 -3.35 -10.53 6.44
CA ILE A 21 -4.05 -9.37 5.87
C ILE A 21 -5.41 -9.79 5.34
N ASP A 22 -5.49 -10.90 4.61
CA ASP A 22 -6.76 -11.41 4.09
C ASP A 22 -7.74 -11.71 5.22
N ALA A 23 -7.28 -12.31 6.31
CA ALA A 23 -8.12 -12.60 7.46
C ALA A 23 -8.64 -11.33 8.13
N VAL A 24 -7.78 -10.32 8.28
CA VAL A 24 -8.16 -9.05 8.89
C VAL A 24 -9.19 -8.32 8.03
N LEU A 25 -9.00 -8.30 6.70
CA LEU A 25 -9.95 -7.66 5.78
C LEU A 25 -11.31 -8.34 5.83
N ALA A 26 -11.33 -9.69 5.88
CA ALA A 26 -12.57 -10.43 5.97
C ALA A 26 -13.32 -10.12 7.27
N LYS A 27 -12.60 -10.05 8.38
CA LYS A 27 -13.19 -9.73 9.68
C LYS A 27 -13.74 -8.31 9.73
N ALA A 28 -13.00 -7.36 9.17
CA ALA A 28 -13.45 -5.97 9.08
C ALA A 28 -14.73 -5.86 8.27
N ASN A 29 -14.81 -6.58 7.15
CA ASN A 29 -16.00 -6.59 6.31
C ASN A 29 -17.22 -7.13 7.06
N LYS A 30 -17.05 -8.20 7.83
CA LYS A 30 -18.13 -8.76 8.65
C LYS A 30 -18.62 -7.79 9.72
N SER A 31 -17.72 -6.96 10.24
CA SER A 31 -18.03 -5.99 11.29
C SER A 31 -18.45 -4.62 10.75
N ASN A 32 -18.59 -4.49 9.44
CA ASN A 32 -18.89 -3.22 8.76
C ASN A 32 -17.87 -2.11 9.07
N LEU A 33 -16.63 -2.50 9.33
CA LEU A 33 -15.54 -1.56 9.54
C LEU A 33 -14.92 -1.21 8.19
N PRO A 34 -14.87 0.08 7.80
CA PRO A 34 -14.31 0.46 6.50
C PRO A 34 -12.78 0.33 6.50
N LEU A 35 -12.31 -0.76 5.92
CA LEU A 35 -10.89 -1.09 5.81
C LEU A 35 -10.63 -1.71 4.46
N GLU A 36 -9.65 -1.17 3.72
CA GLU A 36 -9.27 -1.67 2.39
C GLU A 36 -7.77 -1.82 2.28
N LEU A 37 -7.33 -2.70 1.38
CA LEU A 37 -5.92 -2.81 1.02
C LEU A 37 -5.59 -1.69 0.02
N SER A 38 -4.54 -0.96 0.26
CA SER A 38 -4.09 0.09 -0.67
C SER A 38 -3.60 -0.54 -1.96
N ILE A 39 -3.97 0.06 -3.09
CA ILE A 39 -3.54 -0.38 -4.42
C ILE A 39 -2.37 0.50 -4.87
N SER A 40 -1.23 -0.14 -5.11
CA SER A 40 -0.01 0.57 -5.51
C SER A 40 0.16 0.57 -7.02
N TYR A 41 0.99 1.49 -7.51
CA TYR A 41 1.44 1.52 -8.90
C TYR A 41 2.68 0.64 -9.03
N THR A 42 2.82 -0.01 -10.18
CA THR A 42 4.02 -0.80 -10.47
C THR A 42 4.36 -0.79 -11.96
N THR A 43 5.64 -0.95 -12.23
CA THR A 43 6.15 -1.13 -13.59
C THR A 43 6.25 -2.61 -13.99
N ARG A 44 5.93 -3.51 -13.06
CA ARG A 44 5.91 -4.94 -13.32
C ARG A 44 4.81 -5.27 -14.34
N THR A 45 5.10 -6.18 -15.25
CA THR A 45 4.10 -6.67 -16.18
C THR A 45 3.02 -7.46 -15.43
N PRO A 46 1.73 -7.26 -15.75
CA PRO A 46 0.67 -8.04 -15.09
C PRO A 46 0.87 -9.54 -15.28
N ARG A 47 0.62 -10.29 -14.21
CA ARG A 47 0.62 -11.75 -14.25
C ARG A 47 -0.74 -12.24 -14.72
N LYS A 48 -0.80 -13.52 -15.12
CA LYS A 48 -2.07 -14.13 -15.52
C LYS A 48 -3.12 -13.94 -14.44
N GLY A 49 -4.28 -13.43 -14.81
CA GLY A 49 -5.38 -13.20 -13.88
C GLY A 49 -5.35 -11.84 -13.20
N GLU A 50 -4.26 -11.07 -13.34
CA GLU A 50 -4.18 -9.74 -12.76
C GLU A 50 -4.73 -8.69 -13.73
N SER A 51 -5.34 -7.66 -13.19
CA SER A 51 -5.88 -6.57 -14.01
C SER A 51 -5.63 -5.23 -13.35
N ASN A 52 -5.64 -4.19 -14.21
CA ASN A 52 -5.41 -2.83 -13.75
C ASN A 52 -6.44 -2.41 -12.70
N ALA A 53 -5.98 -1.72 -11.67
CA ALA A 53 -6.77 -1.22 -10.55
C ALA A 53 -7.35 -2.30 -9.63
N ASN A 54 -7.07 -3.57 -9.86
CA ASN A 54 -7.42 -4.66 -8.94
C ASN A 54 -6.26 -5.00 -8.02
N GLU A 55 -5.17 -5.53 -8.60
CA GLU A 55 -3.98 -5.86 -7.82
C GLU A 55 -3.02 -4.68 -7.75
N TYR A 56 -2.86 -3.98 -8.88
CA TYR A 56 -1.98 -2.82 -9.03
C TYR A 56 -2.53 -1.90 -10.10
N PHE A 57 -2.02 -0.66 -10.11
CA PHE A 57 -2.09 0.19 -11.29
C PHE A 57 -0.80 -0.08 -12.08
N PHE A 58 -0.92 -0.75 -13.23
CA PHE A 58 0.23 -1.15 -14.05
C PHE A 58 0.58 -0.02 -15.03
N ILE A 59 1.80 0.52 -14.92
CA ILE A 59 2.26 1.63 -15.76
C ILE A 59 3.65 1.35 -16.31
N SER A 60 4.07 2.14 -17.28
CA SER A 60 5.42 2.04 -17.85
C SER A 60 6.47 2.61 -16.91
N ASN A 61 7.74 2.24 -17.13
CA ASN A 61 8.86 2.84 -16.39
C ASN A 61 8.89 4.35 -16.58
N GLU A 62 8.66 4.81 -17.80
CA GLU A 62 8.67 6.23 -18.11
C GLU A 62 7.61 6.98 -17.33
N ASP A 63 6.37 6.45 -17.32
CA ASP A 63 5.28 7.06 -16.55
C ASP A 63 5.57 7.08 -15.06
N PHE A 64 6.14 6.00 -14.55
CA PHE A 64 6.48 5.91 -13.12
C PHE A 64 7.50 6.98 -12.73
N LEU A 65 8.56 7.11 -13.51
CA LEU A 65 9.62 8.08 -13.22
C LEU A 65 9.11 9.51 -13.32
N GLY A 66 8.25 9.80 -14.29
CA GLY A 66 7.62 11.11 -14.39
C GLY A 66 6.76 11.46 -13.18
N LYS A 67 5.99 10.50 -12.71
CA LYS A 67 5.17 10.66 -11.49
C LYS A 67 6.04 10.86 -10.26
N LYS A 68 7.12 10.11 -10.15
CA LYS A 68 8.07 10.24 -9.03
C LYS A 68 8.66 11.64 -8.98
N ASP A 69 9.04 12.18 -10.13
CA ASP A 69 9.63 13.52 -10.22
C ASP A 69 8.63 14.62 -9.84
N SER A 70 7.34 14.39 -9.98
CA SER A 70 6.29 15.34 -9.62
C SER A 70 5.71 15.13 -8.22
N ASN A 71 6.39 14.38 -7.38
CA ASN A 71 5.97 14.10 -6.00
C ASN A 71 4.60 13.40 -5.91
N PHE A 72 4.31 12.56 -6.89
CA PHE A 72 3.06 11.82 -6.95
C PHE A 72 2.96 10.73 -5.89
N PHE A 73 4.10 10.16 -5.49
CA PHE A 73 4.14 9.00 -4.60
C PHE A 73 4.40 9.37 -3.15
N LEU A 74 3.64 8.73 -2.26
CA LEU A 74 3.86 8.76 -0.83
C LEU A 74 5.17 8.07 -0.46
N GLU A 75 5.43 6.94 -1.10
CA GLU A 75 6.68 6.20 -1.02
C GLU A 75 6.88 5.44 -2.32
N CYS A 76 8.12 5.07 -2.62
CA CYS A 76 8.41 4.20 -3.75
C CYS A 76 9.67 3.39 -3.47
N ALA A 77 9.75 2.22 -4.10
CA ALA A 77 10.86 1.29 -3.92
C ALA A 77 11.07 0.46 -5.18
N GLU A 78 12.25 -0.10 -5.30
CA GLU A 78 12.56 -1.05 -6.36
C GLU A 78 12.70 -2.44 -5.72
N VAL A 79 11.98 -3.42 -6.29
CA VAL A 79 12.00 -4.80 -5.82
C VAL A 79 12.13 -5.71 -7.03
N HIS A 80 13.18 -6.52 -7.08
CA HIS A 80 13.44 -7.44 -8.18
C HIS A 80 13.41 -6.78 -9.56
N GLY A 81 13.96 -5.57 -9.65
CA GLY A 81 14.07 -4.84 -10.91
C GLY A 81 12.81 -4.11 -11.34
N ASN A 82 11.74 -4.17 -10.56
CA ASN A 82 10.50 -3.45 -10.84
C ASN A 82 10.29 -2.34 -9.82
N LEU A 83 9.64 -1.27 -10.25
CA LEU A 83 9.34 -0.13 -9.39
C LEU A 83 7.93 -0.26 -8.81
N TYR A 84 7.78 0.15 -7.57
CA TYR A 84 6.50 0.14 -6.86
C TYR A 84 6.33 1.46 -6.12
N GLY A 85 5.12 1.99 -6.10
CA GLY A 85 4.85 3.22 -5.39
C GLY A 85 3.39 3.41 -5.05
N THR A 86 3.12 4.16 -3.98
CA THR A 86 1.77 4.42 -3.51
C THR A 86 1.44 5.90 -3.72
N SER A 87 0.30 6.17 -4.36
CA SER A 87 -0.14 7.53 -4.65
C SER A 87 -0.56 8.26 -3.38
N VAL A 88 -0.05 9.47 -3.19
CA VAL A 88 -0.49 10.35 -2.09
C VAL A 88 -1.98 10.63 -2.22
N ASP A 89 -2.43 10.99 -3.41
CA ASP A 89 -3.83 11.35 -3.65
C ASP A 89 -4.77 10.17 -3.38
N PHE A 90 -4.37 8.96 -3.78
CA PHE A 90 -5.16 7.76 -3.52
C PHE A 90 -5.36 7.58 -2.00
N VAL A 91 -4.27 7.64 -1.25
CA VAL A 91 -4.32 7.45 0.21
C VAL A 91 -5.15 8.55 0.86
N GLU A 92 -4.89 9.79 0.55
CA GLU A 92 -5.61 10.92 1.14
C GLU A 92 -7.09 10.88 0.83
N SER A 93 -7.46 10.53 -0.40
CA SER A 93 -8.86 10.42 -0.80
C SER A 93 -9.60 9.37 0.02
N LYS A 94 -9.00 8.20 0.20
CA LYS A 94 -9.61 7.11 0.98
C LYS A 94 -9.76 7.50 2.45
N LEU A 95 -8.71 8.06 3.03
CA LEU A 95 -8.75 8.48 4.44
C LEU A 95 -9.81 9.57 4.65
N SER A 96 -9.94 10.50 3.70
CA SER A 96 -10.95 11.56 3.78
C SER A 96 -12.37 11.02 3.74
N LEU A 97 -12.58 9.88 3.09
CA LEU A 97 -13.87 9.21 3.05
C LEU A 97 -14.14 8.36 4.30
N GLY A 98 -13.22 8.34 5.24
CA GLY A 98 -13.35 7.53 6.45
C GLY A 98 -12.95 6.08 6.26
N VAL A 99 -12.25 5.76 5.17
CA VAL A 99 -11.78 4.40 4.89
C VAL A 99 -10.36 4.24 5.41
N ASN A 100 -10.16 3.28 6.30
CA ASN A 100 -8.83 2.91 6.77
C ASN A 100 -8.14 2.07 5.71
N LEU A 101 -6.85 2.26 5.55
CA LEU A 101 -6.06 1.54 4.54
C LEU A 101 -4.98 0.70 5.17
N ILE A 102 -4.73 -0.47 4.58
CA ILE A 102 -3.54 -1.27 4.86
C ILE A 102 -2.59 -1.10 3.69
N LEU A 103 -1.35 -0.74 3.97
CA LEU A 103 -0.29 -0.64 2.97
C LEU A 103 0.84 -1.60 3.35
N GLU A 104 1.13 -2.55 2.46
CA GLU A 104 2.27 -3.44 2.62
C GLU A 104 3.52 -2.73 2.12
N ILE A 105 4.50 -2.53 3.00
CA ILE A 105 5.75 -1.85 2.64
C ILE A 105 6.95 -2.57 3.25
N ASP A 106 8.13 -2.29 2.72
CA ASP A 106 9.38 -2.71 3.33
C ASP A 106 9.96 -1.57 4.18
N VAL A 107 11.14 -1.79 4.76
CA VAL A 107 11.80 -0.79 5.60
C VAL A 107 12.09 0.49 4.83
N GLN A 108 12.44 0.38 3.55
CA GLN A 108 12.72 1.53 2.71
C GLN A 108 11.49 2.43 2.56
N GLY A 109 10.32 1.83 2.27
CA GLY A 109 9.07 2.57 2.16
C GLY A 109 8.66 3.20 3.49
N PHE A 110 8.83 2.46 4.59
CA PHE A 110 8.50 2.96 5.91
C PHE A 110 9.23 4.28 6.23
N ARG A 111 10.52 4.34 5.95
CA ARG A 111 11.33 5.53 6.22
C ARG A 111 10.84 6.74 5.44
N GLN A 112 10.36 6.54 4.22
CA GLN A 112 9.84 7.64 3.41
C GLN A 112 8.56 8.22 4.00
N ILE A 113 7.67 7.37 4.52
CA ILE A 113 6.39 7.79 5.09
C ILE A 113 6.58 8.46 6.44
N ASP A 114 7.55 8.03 7.21
CA ASP A 114 7.80 8.55 8.56
C ASP A 114 8.06 10.07 8.55
N ASP A 115 8.56 10.61 7.44
CA ASP A 115 8.84 12.03 7.30
C ASP A 115 7.61 12.86 6.90
N LEU A 116 6.44 12.22 6.73
CA LEU A 116 5.23 12.88 6.27
C LEU A 116 4.21 13.07 7.40
N SER A 117 3.31 14.03 7.21
CA SER A 117 2.29 14.38 8.21
C SER A 117 1.02 13.53 8.12
N ILE A 118 1.13 12.31 7.63
CA ILE A 118 -0.02 11.42 7.52
C ILE A 118 -0.18 10.63 8.81
N ASN A 119 -1.41 10.51 9.28
CA ASN A 119 -1.74 9.72 10.45
C ASN A 119 -1.62 8.23 10.15
N TYR A 120 -0.62 7.56 10.73
CA TYR A 120 -0.39 6.14 10.47
C TYR A 120 -0.04 5.36 11.73
N GLU A 121 -0.26 4.05 11.66
CA GLU A 121 0.21 3.08 12.64
C GLU A 121 1.07 2.05 11.90
N SER A 122 2.13 1.59 12.52
CA SER A 122 2.99 0.59 11.91
C SER A 122 2.87 -0.76 12.62
N ILE A 123 2.86 -1.82 11.84
CA ILE A 123 2.74 -3.19 12.33
C ILE A 123 3.85 -4.02 11.70
N PHE A 124 4.68 -4.65 12.54
CA PHE A 124 5.72 -5.53 12.08
C PHE A 124 5.35 -6.96 12.45
N ILE A 125 5.30 -7.83 11.44
CA ILE A 125 4.97 -9.24 11.63
C ILE A 125 6.27 -10.01 11.76
N LEU A 126 6.45 -10.68 12.90
CA LEU A 126 7.66 -11.45 13.15
C LEU A 126 7.45 -12.88 12.64
N PRO A 127 8.50 -13.55 12.14
CA PRO A 127 8.39 -14.95 11.76
C PRO A 127 8.13 -15.82 13.00
N PRO A 128 7.45 -16.95 12.80
CA PRO A 128 7.15 -17.87 13.90
C PRO A 128 8.39 -18.48 14.51
#